data_010c336f51286aed320ce11cad51c4f7
#
_entry.id   010c336f51286aed320ce11cad51c4f7
#
_cell.length_a   1.000
_cell.length_b   1.000
_cell.length_c   1.000
_cell.angle_alpha   90.00
_cell.angle_beta   90.00
_cell.angle_gamma   90.00
#
_symmetry.space_group_name_H-M   'P 1'
#
loop_
_entity.id
_entity.type
_entity.pdbx_description
1 polymer ?
#
loop_
_entity_poly.entity_id
_entity_poly.type
_entity_poly.pdbx_seq_one_letter_code
_entity_poly.pdbx_strand_id
1 'polypeptide(L)'
;RAKFKIQEGIVRGFREFLYKEGFTEIHTPKIGAKGAEGGSNLFRLDYFHRPAVLEQSPQLYKQMMVGVFDRVFETAPVFRAEKHNTKRHLNEYTSLDFEMGYIDSFEDIMAMETGFLQYTMELLKKDYAKELKILDVTLPDVSKIPAIRFDEAKQKVSEKYGRKIRNPFDLEPEEEHLIGQYAKEEWDSDFVFVTYYPSKKR
;
A
#
# COMPACT_ATOMS: atom_id res chain seq x y z
N ARG A 1 8.83 22.73 0.94
CA ARG A 1 7.69 23.02 1.84
C ARG A 1 6.41 22.40 1.31
N ALA A 2 6.04 22.61 0.03
CA ALA A 2 4.79 22.08 -0.54
C ALA A 2 4.69 20.55 -0.45
N LYS A 3 5.75 19.80 -0.75
CA LYS A 3 5.77 18.32 -0.63
C LYS A 3 5.36 17.83 0.76
N PHE A 4 5.89 18.45 1.82
CA PHE A 4 5.53 18.07 3.20
C PHE A 4 4.07 18.40 3.52
N LYS A 5 3.50 19.46 2.91
CA LYS A 5 2.08 19.77 3.06
C LYS A 5 1.19 18.73 2.35
N ILE A 6 1.56 18.27 1.18
CA ILE A 6 0.84 17.18 0.51
C ILE A 6 0.96 15.87 1.33
N GLN A 7 2.14 15.55 1.86
CA GLN A 7 2.31 14.41 2.75
C GLN A 7 1.40 14.50 3.99
N GLU A 8 1.33 15.68 4.63
CA GLU A 8 0.39 15.97 5.73
C GLU A 8 -1.05 15.69 5.30
N GLY A 9 -1.44 16.18 4.12
CA GLY A 9 -2.79 16.00 3.57
C GLY A 9 -3.14 14.53 3.32
N ILE A 10 -2.21 13.74 2.80
CA ILE A 10 -2.40 12.31 2.57
C ILE A 10 -2.61 11.57 3.91
N VAL A 11 -1.76 11.82 4.91
CA VAL A 11 -1.90 11.22 6.24
C VAL A 11 -3.21 11.64 6.92
N ARG A 12 -3.57 12.92 6.79
CA ARG A 12 -4.84 13.44 7.30
C ARG A 12 -6.03 12.76 6.64
N GLY A 13 -6.02 12.62 5.32
CA GLY A 13 -7.08 11.94 4.57
C GLY A 13 -7.25 10.50 5.00
N PHE A 14 -6.17 9.76 5.18
CA PHE A 14 -6.17 8.40 5.68
C PHE A 14 -6.83 8.30 7.07
N ARG A 15 -6.38 9.12 8.02
CA ARG A 15 -6.93 9.13 9.37
C ARG A 15 -8.41 9.52 9.42
N GLU A 16 -8.78 10.62 8.77
CA GLU A 16 -10.16 11.09 8.77
C GLU A 16 -11.12 10.10 8.15
N PHE A 17 -10.72 9.47 7.04
CA PHE A 17 -11.53 8.44 6.38
C PHE A 17 -11.71 7.23 7.29
N LEU A 18 -10.63 6.67 7.83
CA LEU A 18 -10.71 5.47 8.66
C LEU A 18 -11.46 5.69 9.98
N TYR A 19 -11.33 6.86 10.60
CA TYR A 19 -12.17 7.20 11.77
C TYR A 19 -13.66 7.22 11.42
N LYS A 20 -14.03 7.75 10.25
CA LYS A 20 -15.43 7.72 9.77
C LYS A 20 -15.94 6.30 9.53
N GLU A 21 -15.07 5.41 9.08
CA GLU A 21 -15.36 3.99 8.84
C GLU A 21 -15.29 3.13 10.12
N GLY A 22 -15.14 3.74 11.29
CA GLY A 22 -15.16 3.07 12.59
C GLY A 22 -13.86 2.36 12.98
N PHE A 23 -12.74 2.72 12.37
CA PHE A 23 -11.43 2.19 12.73
C PHE A 23 -10.87 2.86 13.99
N THR A 24 -10.15 2.08 14.79
CA THR A 24 -9.38 2.56 15.94
C THR A 24 -7.91 2.72 15.56
N GLU A 25 -7.33 3.89 15.79
CA GLU A 25 -5.88 4.09 15.60
C GLU A 25 -5.11 3.43 16.74
N ILE A 26 -4.14 2.59 16.38
CA ILE A 26 -3.23 1.93 17.32
C ILE A 26 -1.80 2.44 17.11
N HIS A 27 -0.99 2.33 18.15
CA HIS A 27 0.43 2.68 18.15
C HIS A 27 1.24 1.51 18.68
N THR A 28 2.06 0.92 17.83
CA THR A 28 2.73 -0.35 18.13
C THR A 28 4.24 -0.18 18.28
N PRO A 29 4.91 -1.06 19.04
CA PRO A 29 6.37 -1.09 19.13
C PRO A 29 7.03 -1.26 17.76
N LYS A 30 8.21 -0.66 17.57
CA LYS A 30 8.99 -0.77 16.34
C LYS A 30 10.29 -1.55 16.52
N ILE A 31 10.59 -1.95 17.73
CA ILE A 31 11.69 -2.85 18.07
C ILE A 31 11.07 -4.13 18.60
N GLY A 32 11.36 -5.25 17.95
CA GLY A 32 10.84 -6.56 18.29
C GLY A 32 11.92 -7.61 18.45
N ALA A 33 11.57 -8.76 19.04
CA ALA A 33 12.50 -9.90 19.16
C ALA A 33 12.63 -10.70 17.85
N LYS A 34 11.59 -10.68 17.02
CA LYS A 34 11.52 -11.36 15.72
C LYS A 34 10.75 -10.49 14.74
N GLY A 35 11.11 -10.53 13.45
CA GLY A 35 10.31 -9.89 12.42
C GLY A 35 8.92 -10.52 12.32
N ALA A 36 7.90 -9.68 12.15
CA ALA A 36 6.52 -10.10 12.06
C ALA A 36 6.17 -10.76 10.72
N GLU A 37 6.90 -10.41 9.65
CA GLU A 37 6.75 -10.98 8.32
C GLU A 37 7.88 -11.96 8.02
N GLY A 38 7.52 -13.18 7.61
CA GLY A 38 8.50 -14.21 7.27
C GLY A 38 9.28 -13.90 6.00
N GLY A 39 10.59 -14.06 6.04
CA GLY A 39 11.44 -14.22 4.87
C GLY A 39 12.10 -12.99 4.30
N SER A 40 11.85 -11.78 4.77
CA SER A 40 12.52 -10.60 4.24
C SER A 40 13.71 -10.13 5.07
N ASN A 41 14.54 -9.29 4.45
CA ASN A 41 15.73 -8.75 5.07
C ASN A 41 15.36 -7.82 6.23
N LEU A 42 15.80 -8.16 7.45
CA LEU A 42 15.55 -7.42 8.67
C LEU A 42 16.77 -6.59 9.06
N PHE A 43 16.54 -5.37 9.51
CA PHE A 43 17.54 -4.63 10.27
C PHE A 43 17.67 -5.26 11.65
N ARG A 44 18.85 -5.80 11.95
CA ARG A 44 19.19 -6.40 13.25
C ARG A 44 19.97 -5.41 14.07
N LEU A 45 19.70 -5.36 15.36
CA LEU A 45 20.37 -4.49 16.30
C LEU A 45 20.67 -5.22 17.62
N ASP A 46 21.65 -4.73 18.36
CA ASP A 46 21.88 -5.14 19.74
C ASP A 46 21.04 -4.26 20.67
N TYR A 47 20.14 -4.87 21.40
CA TYR A 47 19.27 -4.22 22.35
C TYR A 47 19.57 -4.72 23.75
N PHE A 48 20.41 -3.97 24.50
CA PHE A 48 20.87 -4.35 25.83
C PHE A 48 21.43 -5.79 25.91
N HIS A 49 22.36 -6.12 25.02
CA HIS A 49 22.98 -7.44 24.85
C HIS A 49 22.02 -8.57 24.44
N ARG A 50 20.90 -8.23 23.87
CA ARG A 50 19.95 -9.16 23.25
C ARG A 50 19.72 -8.81 21.79
N PRO A 51 19.63 -9.81 20.92
CA PRO A 51 19.29 -9.54 19.52
C PRO A 51 17.88 -8.98 19.39
N ALA A 52 17.72 -7.92 18.64
CA ALA A 52 16.42 -7.36 18.27
C ALA A 52 16.38 -7.03 16.78
N VAL A 53 15.21 -6.70 16.28
CA VAL A 53 14.97 -6.30 14.89
C VAL A 53 14.10 -5.05 14.85
N LEU A 54 14.22 -4.28 13.77
CA LEU A 54 13.25 -3.24 13.45
C LEU A 54 12.06 -3.85 12.70
N GLU A 55 10.86 -3.44 13.10
CA GLU A 55 9.61 -3.98 12.54
C GLU A 55 9.38 -3.49 11.10
N GLN A 56 8.98 -4.41 10.25
CA GLN A 56 8.68 -4.15 8.83
C GLN A 56 7.24 -3.69 8.59
N SER A 57 6.35 -4.04 9.51
CA SER A 57 4.95 -3.63 9.58
C SER A 57 4.40 -3.91 10.97
N PRO A 58 3.26 -3.33 11.36
CA PRO A 58 2.59 -3.67 12.61
C PRO A 58 1.82 -5.01 12.54
N GLN A 59 2.16 -5.93 11.64
CA GLN A 59 1.37 -7.12 11.28
C GLN A 59 0.88 -7.93 12.48
N LEU A 60 1.78 -8.28 13.41
CA LEU A 60 1.40 -9.04 14.60
C LEU A 60 0.38 -8.28 15.47
N TYR A 61 0.64 -7.01 15.70
CA TYR A 61 -0.18 -6.20 16.59
C TYR A 61 -1.53 -5.87 15.97
N LYS A 62 -1.59 -5.51 14.69
CA LYS A 62 -2.86 -5.22 14.02
C LYS A 62 -3.77 -6.44 13.95
N GLN A 63 -3.24 -7.65 13.71
CA GLN A 63 -3.99 -8.90 13.78
C GLN A 63 -4.53 -9.18 15.18
N MET A 64 -3.73 -8.97 16.22
CA MET A 64 -4.20 -9.12 17.61
C MET A 64 -5.30 -8.10 17.95
N MET A 65 -5.14 -6.86 17.52
CA MET A 65 -6.07 -5.78 17.87
C MET A 65 -7.38 -5.83 17.09
N VAL A 66 -7.40 -6.43 15.90
CA VAL A 66 -8.65 -6.74 15.19
C VAL A 66 -9.55 -7.68 16.01
N GLY A 67 -8.97 -8.59 16.78
CA GLY A 67 -9.75 -9.42 17.72
C GLY A 67 -10.39 -8.64 18.88
N VAL A 68 -10.01 -7.39 19.08
CA VAL A 68 -10.53 -6.51 20.13
C VAL A 68 -11.43 -5.39 19.58
N PHE A 69 -11.02 -4.78 18.45
CA PHE A 69 -11.64 -3.57 17.92
C PHE A 69 -12.31 -3.78 16.54
N ASP A 70 -12.26 -4.98 16.00
CA ASP A 70 -12.75 -5.36 14.65
C ASP A 70 -12.04 -4.64 13.49
N ARG A 71 -11.71 -3.35 13.64
CA ARG A 71 -11.08 -2.49 12.65
C ARG A 71 -10.02 -1.62 13.30
N VAL A 72 -8.79 -1.72 12.83
CA VAL A 72 -7.66 -0.95 13.37
C VAL A 72 -6.79 -0.39 12.26
N PHE A 73 -6.08 0.69 12.55
CA PHE A 73 -5.07 1.24 11.65
C PHE A 73 -3.91 1.87 12.40
N GLU A 74 -2.80 2.03 11.71
CA GLU A 74 -1.63 2.73 12.22
C GLU A 74 -0.99 3.59 11.12
N THR A 75 -0.52 4.76 11.49
CA THR A 75 0.38 5.57 10.68
C THR A 75 1.69 5.70 11.43
N ALA A 76 2.74 5.01 10.98
CA ALA A 76 4.00 4.94 11.71
C ALA A 76 5.17 4.56 10.81
N PRO A 77 6.43 4.83 11.22
CA PRO A 77 7.60 4.36 10.50
C PRO A 77 7.67 2.83 10.50
N VAL A 78 8.11 2.29 9.37
CA VAL A 78 8.43 0.86 9.18
C VAL A 78 9.79 0.73 8.50
N PHE A 79 10.44 -0.42 8.67
CA PHE A 79 11.83 -0.62 8.30
C PHE A 79 11.99 -1.90 7.47
N ARG A 80 12.49 -1.75 6.27
CA ARG A 80 12.74 -2.89 5.38
C ARG A 80 14.18 -2.86 4.92
N ALA A 81 14.99 -3.86 5.21
CA ALA A 81 16.38 -3.95 4.81
C ALA A 81 16.51 -4.40 3.34
N GLU A 82 15.86 -3.67 2.44
CA GLU A 82 15.88 -3.94 1.01
C GLU A 82 17.28 -3.67 0.43
N LYS A 83 17.80 -4.64 -0.31
CA LYS A 83 19.11 -4.51 -0.97
C LYS A 83 19.05 -3.74 -2.27
N HIS A 84 17.86 -3.41 -2.74
CA HIS A 84 17.64 -2.72 -4.00
C HIS A 84 17.57 -1.21 -3.79
N ASN A 85 18.43 -0.46 -4.49
CA ASN A 85 18.36 1.00 -4.51
C ASN A 85 17.54 1.46 -5.71
N THR A 86 16.23 1.47 -5.56
CA THR A 86 15.30 1.96 -6.58
C THR A 86 14.38 3.02 -6.01
N LYS A 87 13.71 3.79 -6.86
CA LYS A 87 12.72 4.80 -6.43
C LYS A 87 11.53 4.22 -5.65
N ARG A 88 11.33 2.89 -5.70
CA ARG A 88 10.23 2.17 -5.04
C ARG A 88 10.64 1.55 -3.70
N HIS A 89 11.93 1.34 -3.44
CA HIS A 89 12.43 0.62 -2.27
C HIS A 89 13.11 1.60 -1.31
N LEU A 90 12.40 1.97 -0.27
CA LEU A 90 12.91 2.74 0.85
C LEU A 90 13.15 1.82 2.03
N ASN A 91 14.28 2.01 2.71
CA ASN A 91 14.60 1.22 3.89
C ASN A 91 13.85 1.67 5.14
N GLU A 92 13.38 2.90 5.14
CA GLU A 92 12.52 3.48 6.16
C GLU A 92 11.47 4.37 5.48
N TYR A 93 10.20 4.21 5.83
CA TYR A 93 9.13 5.07 5.36
C TYR A 93 7.94 5.06 6.34
N THR A 94 7.10 6.07 6.24
CA THR A 94 5.83 6.10 6.98
C THR A 94 4.81 5.23 6.28
N SER A 95 4.42 4.14 6.92
CA SER A 95 3.36 3.24 6.46
C SER A 95 1.98 3.80 6.82
N LEU A 96 1.05 3.66 5.92
CA LEU A 96 -0.38 3.82 6.12
C LEU A 96 -0.97 2.41 6.10
N ASP A 97 -1.27 1.87 7.27
CA ASP A 97 -1.57 0.46 7.45
C ASP A 97 -2.93 0.29 8.13
N PHE A 98 -3.80 -0.56 7.61
CA PHE A 98 -5.05 -0.91 8.26
C PHE A 98 -5.30 -2.40 8.24
N GLU A 99 -6.12 -2.88 9.17
CA GLU A 99 -6.57 -4.26 9.26
C GLU A 99 -8.05 -4.28 9.64
N MET A 100 -8.82 -5.14 9.04
CA MET A 100 -10.24 -5.32 9.38
C MET A 100 -10.63 -6.79 9.39
N GLY A 101 -11.42 -7.16 10.37
CA GLY A 101 -12.04 -8.46 10.49
C GLY A 101 -13.46 -8.46 9.92
N TYR A 102 -14.12 -9.63 9.99
CA TYR A 102 -15.51 -9.84 9.58
C TYR A 102 -15.79 -9.41 8.14
N ILE A 103 -14.83 -9.66 7.25
CA ILE A 103 -14.97 -9.42 5.82
C ILE A 103 -15.56 -10.65 5.13
N ASP A 104 -16.36 -10.44 4.11
CA ASP A 104 -16.87 -11.51 3.27
C ASP A 104 -15.85 -11.95 2.24
N SER A 105 -15.06 -11.00 1.73
CA SER A 105 -14.05 -11.26 0.71
C SER A 105 -12.97 -10.16 0.66
N PHE A 106 -11.97 -10.32 -0.18
CA PHE A 106 -10.95 -9.29 -0.40
C PHE A 106 -11.50 -8.03 -1.10
N GLU A 107 -12.64 -8.11 -1.75
CA GLU A 107 -13.33 -6.97 -2.34
C GLU A 107 -13.71 -5.91 -1.30
N ASP A 108 -13.96 -6.32 -0.04
CA ASP A 108 -14.20 -5.39 1.06
C ASP A 108 -12.96 -4.53 1.35
N ILE A 109 -11.77 -5.11 1.25
CA ILE A 109 -10.50 -4.39 1.39
C ILE A 109 -10.30 -3.43 0.21
N MET A 110 -10.58 -3.89 -1.02
CA MET A 110 -10.48 -3.04 -2.22
C MET A 110 -11.44 -1.85 -2.15
N ALA A 111 -12.66 -2.07 -1.65
CA ALA A 111 -13.63 -1.00 -1.45
C ALA A 111 -13.14 0.03 -0.41
N MET A 112 -12.55 -0.44 0.69
CA MET A 112 -11.97 0.42 1.73
C MET A 112 -10.80 1.25 1.18
N GLU A 113 -9.89 0.64 0.43
CA GLU A 113 -8.77 1.33 -0.21
C GLU A 113 -9.25 2.36 -1.24
N THR A 114 -10.23 2.00 -2.07
CA THR A 114 -10.84 2.93 -3.03
C THR A 114 -11.48 4.12 -2.31
N GLY A 115 -12.23 3.89 -1.25
CA GLY A 115 -12.86 4.93 -0.44
C GLY A 115 -11.83 5.88 0.18
N PHE A 116 -10.73 5.35 0.70
CA PHE A 116 -9.62 6.14 1.22
C PHE A 116 -9.01 7.04 0.13
N LEU A 117 -8.74 6.49 -1.04
CA LEU A 117 -8.17 7.25 -2.16
C LEU A 117 -9.12 8.36 -2.60
N GLN A 118 -10.41 8.07 -2.78
CA GLN A 118 -11.42 9.06 -3.14
C GLN A 118 -11.51 10.19 -2.12
N TYR A 119 -11.63 9.84 -0.85
CA TYR A 119 -11.68 10.83 0.24
C TYR A 119 -10.44 11.73 0.27
N THR A 120 -9.27 11.11 0.15
CA THR A 120 -7.99 11.83 0.20
C THR A 120 -7.82 12.75 -1.00
N MET A 121 -8.17 12.33 -2.21
CA MET A 121 -8.06 13.17 -3.40
C MET A 121 -8.97 14.40 -3.31
N GLU A 122 -10.20 14.24 -2.82
CA GLU A 122 -11.11 15.35 -2.60
C GLU A 122 -10.61 16.34 -1.52
N LEU A 123 -10.06 15.80 -0.42
CA LEU A 123 -9.44 16.60 0.63
C LEU A 123 -8.25 17.41 0.09
N LEU A 124 -7.39 16.79 -0.72
CA LEU A 124 -6.24 17.47 -1.33
C LEU A 124 -6.67 18.56 -2.30
N LYS A 125 -7.67 18.31 -3.13
CA LYS A 125 -8.24 19.35 -4.04
C LYS A 125 -8.76 20.55 -3.26
N LYS A 126 -9.45 20.31 -2.15
CA LYS A 126 -10.09 21.36 -1.35
C LYS A 126 -9.10 22.14 -0.51
N ASP A 127 -8.29 21.44 0.30
CA ASP A 127 -7.52 22.04 1.37
C ASP A 127 -6.05 22.30 0.98
N TYR A 128 -5.54 21.68 -0.10
CA TYR A 128 -4.13 21.75 -0.54
C TYR A 128 -3.95 22.18 -1.99
N ALA A 129 -4.95 22.84 -2.57
CA ALA A 129 -4.92 23.31 -3.97
C ALA A 129 -3.70 24.18 -4.30
N LYS A 130 -3.26 25.00 -3.36
CA LYS A 130 -2.07 25.86 -3.51
C LYS A 130 -0.79 25.03 -3.66
N GLU A 131 -0.64 24.01 -2.85
CA GLU A 131 0.51 23.13 -2.84
C GLU A 131 0.55 22.25 -4.10
N LEU A 132 -0.60 21.77 -4.56
CA LEU A 132 -0.72 21.04 -5.83
C LEU A 132 -0.28 21.91 -7.01
N LYS A 133 -0.72 23.16 -7.04
CA LYS A 133 -0.31 24.13 -8.07
C LYS A 133 1.20 24.42 -8.04
N ILE A 134 1.79 24.59 -6.85
CA ILE A 134 3.24 24.85 -6.70
C ILE A 134 4.06 23.67 -7.21
N LEU A 135 3.56 22.45 -7.05
CA LEU A 135 4.24 21.21 -7.47
C LEU A 135 3.93 20.82 -8.92
N ASP A 136 3.04 21.56 -9.58
CA ASP A 136 2.52 21.23 -10.92
C ASP A 136 2.02 19.78 -11.01
N VAL A 137 1.21 19.37 -10.01
CA VAL A 137 0.67 18.03 -9.89
C VAL A 137 -0.80 18.02 -10.22
N THR A 138 -1.19 17.19 -11.17
CA THR A 138 -2.58 16.79 -11.40
C THR A 138 -2.86 15.53 -10.61
N LEU A 139 -3.90 15.56 -9.77
CA LEU A 139 -4.30 14.36 -9.02
C LEU A 139 -4.93 13.34 -9.95
N PRO A 140 -4.69 12.03 -9.70
CA PRO A 140 -5.32 10.97 -10.47
C PRO A 140 -6.83 10.94 -10.27
N ASP A 141 -7.56 10.49 -11.29
CA ASP A 141 -8.97 10.15 -11.16
C ASP A 141 -9.10 8.79 -10.47
N VAL A 142 -9.77 8.78 -9.33
CA VAL A 142 -10.04 7.59 -8.52
C VAL A 142 -11.54 7.30 -8.38
N SER A 143 -12.37 7.91 -9.23
CA SER A 143 -13.83 7.70 -9.24
C SER A 143 -14.21 6.25 -9.49
N LYS A 144 -13.40 5.56 -10.32
CA LYS A 144 -13.53 4.13 -10.60
C LYS A 144 -12.14 3.51 -10.80
N ILE A 145 -11.77 2.59 -9.91
CA ILE A 145 -10.54 1.82 -10.05
C ILE A 145 -10.88 0.46 -10.63
N PRO A 146 -10.42 0.12 -11.85
CA PRO A 146 -10.67 -1.18 -12.46
C PRO A 146 -9.92 -2.30 -11.73
N ALA A 147 -10.43 -3.53 -11.88
CA ALA A 147 -9.76 -4.73 -11.40
C ALA A 147 -9.52 -5.69 -12.58
N ILE A 148 -8.39 -6.37 -12.56
CA ILE A 148 -8.02 -7.41 -13.52
C ILE A 148 -7.48 -8.63 -12.78
N ARG A 149 -7.76 -9.83 -13.26
CA ARG A 149 -7.17 -11.04 -12.70
C ARG A 149 -5.69 -11.15 -13.08
N PHE A 150 -4.90 -11.74 -12.20
CA PHE A 150 -3.46 -11.91 -12.40
C PHE A 150 -3.11 -12.61 -13.71
N ASP A 151 -3.77 -13.73 -14.00
CA ASP A 151 -3.57 -14.51 -15.22
C ASP A 151 -3.94 -13.70 -16.47
N GLU A 152 -5.07 -13.00 -16.44
CA GLU A 152 -5.51 -12.11 -17.51
C GLU A 152 -4.55 -10.93 -17.70
N ALA A 153 -4.09 -10.29 -16.63
CA ALA A 153 -3.12 -9.20 -16.69
C ALA A 153 -1.83 -9.62 -17.40
N LYS A 154 -1.29 -10.80 -17.03
CA LYS A 154 -0.12 -11.38 -17.69
C LYS A 154 -0.33 -11.60 -19.19
N GLN A 155 -1.48 -12.18 -19.56
CA GLN A 155 -1.82 -12.43 -20.96
C GLN A 155 -1.94 -11.11 -21.74
N LYS A 156 -2.70 -10.13 -21.23
CA LYS A 156 -2.90 -8.83 -21.90
C LYS A 156 -1.59 -8.07 -22.12
N VAL A 157 -0.71 -8.07 -21.12
CA VAL A 157 0.62 -7.46 -21.25
C VAL A 157 1.47 -8.19 -22.28
N SER A 158 1.44 -9.53 -22.28
CA SER A 158 2.17 -10.32 -23.27
C SER A 158 1.68 -10.06 -24.68
N GLU A 159 0.38 -10.06 -24.92
CA GLU A 159 -0.24 -9.85 -26.23
C GLU A 159 -0.01 -8.42 -26.76
N LYS A 160 -0.24 -7.41 -25.90
CA LYS A 160 -0.20 -6.00 -26.35
C LYS A 160 1.22 -5.47 -26.48
N TYR A 161 2.13 -5.85 -25.60
CA TYR A 161 3.49 -5.30 -25.55
C TYR A 161 4.58 -6.31 -25.93
N GLY A 162 4.23 -7.52 -26.34
CA GLY A 162 5.20 -8.57 -26.73
C GLY A 162 6.06 -9.08 -25.56
N ARG A 163 5.63 -8.86 -24.34
CA ARG A 163 6.37 -9.26 -23.12
C ARG A 163 6.27 -10.77 -22.90
N LYS A 164 7.41 -11.47 -22.90
CA LYS A 164 7.44 -12.89 -22.54
C LYS A 164 7.18 -13.08 -21.06
N ILE A 165 6.24 -13.96 -20.73
CA ILE A 165 5.97 -14.38 -19.35
C ILE A 165 7.15 -15.27 -18.88
N ARG A 166 7.96 -14.76 -17.96
CA ARG A 166 9.11 -15.47 -17.39
C ARG A 166 8.78 -16.10 -16.05
N ASN A 167 8.07 -15.34 -15.20
CA ASN A 167 7.62 -15.82 -13.89
C ASN A 167 6.09 -15.97 -13.90
N PRO A 168 5.55 -17.19 -13.96
CA PRO A 168 4.11 -17.40 -13.98
C PRO A 168 3.42 -17.22 -12.61
N PHE A 169 4.18 -16.97 -11.54
CA PHE A 169 3.67 -16.90 -10.17
C PHE A 169 3.74 -15.51 -9.54
N ASP A 170 4.45 -14.58 -10.18
CA ASP A 170 4.62 -13.22 -9.69
C ASP A 170 4.67 -12.22 -10.85
N LEU A 171 4.44 -10.93 -10.52
CA LEU A 171 4.68 -9.82 -11.44
C LEU A 171 6.14 -9.36 -11.32
N GLU A 172 6.82 -9.28 -12.45
CA GLU A 172 8.10 -8.59 -12.51
C GLU A 172 7.87 -7.07 -12.55
N PRO A 173 8.81 -6.23 -12.07
CA PRO A 173 8.63 -4.77 -12.04
C PRO A 173 8.26 -4.14 -13.38
N GLU A 174 8.74 -4.71 -14.49
CA GLU A 174 8.38 -4.27 -15.84
C GLU A 174 6.94 -4.64 -16.17
N GLU A 175 6.46 -5.81 -15.77
CA GLU A 175 5.06 -6.22 -15.97
C GLU A 175 4.11 -5.35 -15.16
N GLU A 176 4.44 -4.99 -13.92
CA GLU A 176 3.67 -4.04 -13.12
C GLU A 176 3.55 -2.67 -13.82
N HIS A 177 4.65 -2.18 -14.38
CA HIS A 177 4.64 -0.95 -15.17
C HIS A 177 3.72 -1.05 -16.40
N LEU A 178 3.83 -2.15 -17.13
CA LEU A 178 3.02 -2.38 -18.33
C LEU A 178 1.52 -2.59 -18.02
N ILE A 179 1.20 -3.20 -16.88
CA ILE A 179 -0.19 -3.31 -16.40
C ILE A 179 -0.77 -1.92 -16.09
N GLY A 180 0.01 -1.07 -15.42
CA GLY A 180 -0.38 0.33 -15.20
C GLY A 180 -0.59 1.10 -16.50
N GLN A 181 0.29 0.93 -17.47
CA GLN A 181 0.15 1.51 -18.80
C GLN A 181 -1.09 0.99 -19.53
N TYR A 182 -1.33 -0.32 -19.47
CA TYR A 182 -2.54 -0.96 -20.03
C TYR A 182 -3.81 -0.35 -19.41
N ALA A 183 -3.85 -0.21 -18.10
CA ALA A 183 -5.00 0.37 -17.38
C ALA A 183 -5.25 1.83 -17.84
N LYS A 184 -4.18 2.60 -18.03
CA LYS A 184 -4.29 3.98 -18.54
C LYS A 184 -4.81 4.04 -19.97
N GLU A 185 -4.32 3.18 -20.84
CA GLU A 185 -4.69 3.16 -22.26
C GLU A 185 -6.12 2.62 -22.51
N GLU A 186 -6.52 1.56 -21.78
CA GLU A 186 -7.79 0.88 -22.04
C GLU A 186 -8.95 1.41 -21.17
N TRP A 187 -8.64 1.91 -19.98
CA TRP A 187 -9.67 2.32 -19.01
C TRP A 187 -9.54 3.76 -18.54
N ASP A 188 -8.56 4.50 -19.06
CA ASP A 188 -8.19 5.86 -18.62
C ASP A 188 -8.03 5.95 -17.09
N SER A 189 -7.46 4.91 -16.47
CA SER A 189 -7.25 4.84 -15.03
C SER A 189 -5.76 4.86 -14.68
N ASP A 190 -5.41 5.66 -13.66
CA ASP A 190 -4.06 5.71 -13.10
C ASP A 190 -3.81 4.59 -12.09
N PHE A 191 -4.85 3.85 -11.70
CA PHE A 191 -4.80 2.74 -10.76
C PHE A 191 -5.47 1.50 -11.33
N VAL A 192 -5.00 0.33 -10.89
CA VAL A 192 -5.62 -0.95 -11.22
C VAL A 192 -5.38 -1.95 -10.09
N PHE A 193 -6.42 -2.65 -9.69
CA PHE A 193 -6.30 -3.80 -8.80
C PHE A 193 -5.95 -5.04 -9.59
N VAL A 194 -4.89 -5.74 -9.20
CA VAL A 194 -4.58 -7.07 -9.71
C VAL A 194 -4.98 -8.11 -8.68
N THR A 195 -5.90 -8.97 -9.05
CA THR A 195 -6.56 -9.91 -8.14
C THR A 195 -6.19 -11.36 -8.47
N TYR A 196 -6.52 -12.30 -7.59
CA TYR A 196 -6.33 -13.75 -7.79
C TYR A 196 -4.89 -14.16 -8.10
N TYR A 197 -3.94 -13.66 -7.31
CA TYR A 197 -2.55 -14.13 -7.40
C TYR A 197 -2.43 -15.64 -7.15
N PRO A 198 -1.50 -16.34 -7.82
CA PRO A 198 -1.28 -17.76 -7.60
C PRO A 198 -0.90 -18.08 -6.15
N SER A 199 -1.48 -19.14 -5.60
CA SER A 199 -1.20 -19.59 -4.21
C SER A 199 0.25 -19.97 -3.94
N LYS A 200 1.03 -20.34 -4.97
CA LYS A 200 2.47 -20.67 -4.84
C LYS A 200 3.36 -19.50 -4.43
N LYS A 201 2.85 -18.27 -4.48
CA LYS A 201 3.58 -17.09 -4.00
C LYS A 201 3.45 -16.87 -2.48
N ARG A 202 2.56 -17.59 -1.84
CA ARG A 202 2.30 -17.47 -0.39
C ARG A 202 3.22 -18.35 0.43
#